data_fedf5e4d071f01eb82b128c354a03772
#
_entry.id   fedf5e4d071f01eb82b128c354a03772
#
_cell.length_a   1.000
_cell.length_b   1.000
_cell.length_c   1.000
_cell.angle_alpha   90.00
_cell.angle_beta   90.00
_cell.angle_gamma   90.00
#
_symmetry.space_group_name_H-M   'P 1'
#
loop_
_entity.id
_entity.type
_entity.pdbx_description
1 polymer ?
#
loop_
_entity_poly.entity_id
_entity_poly.type
_entity_poly.pdbx_seq_one_letter_code
_entity_poly.pdbx_strand_id
1 'polypeptide(L)'
;MTRPFAASEYDAHGTAIGETRPVPFATRPVLQGTHGMVAAGHYLSAAIGQRVLEQGGNAVDAGIAAGFALTVLKPQSNGIGGEVPILIHLARERRSVAINGQGWAPAAATIDWFTSHGVRLIPSDGLLPAMVPAQFASWCTALLQFGTASLADVLGPAIELAESGFPMYTALRNGILKVAERFKAEWPTSGAIYLPLAADGEVIRNPDWARTMKAVLDAGLRESSREAAIRASLDYFYRGPVAEQALAFSSSRAFPDATGDAHRGLHSLEDWAEYGASGTRVEEPVSATYRGVTVQKCGPWSQGPVLLQQLKLLEGFDLAALGHNTAEYLHVYLECAKLAFADRERYYGDPAFASVPLERLLSDEYAAERRRLIDQEQACNELRPGSIAPEAVGTAAWPVVTGDTTHVDAVDRWGNLFAATPSGGWIGSSPVVEGLGFPLGTRGQMFSLDPEHPNALAPRKRPRTTLSPSLA
;
A
#
# COMPACT_ATOMS: atom_id res chain seq x y z
N MET A 1 -15.91 36.89 1.24
CA MET A 1 -14.45 36.82 1.36
C MET A 1 -14.14 36.20 2.71
N THR A 2 -13.97 34.89 2.76
CA THR A 2 -13.53 34.18 3.97
C THR A 2 -12.01 34.42 4.09
N ARG A 3 -11.58 34.97 5.23
CA ARG A 3 -10.16 35.10 5.55
C ARG A 3 -9.50 33.71 5.50
N PRO A 4 -8.29 33.56 4.91
CA PRO A 4 -7.57 32.32 5.03
C PRO A 4 -7.28 32.05 6.51
N PHE A 5 -7.45 30.80 6.93
CA PHE A 5 -7.15 30.34 8.27
C PHE A 5 -5.69 30.68 8.62
N ALA A 6 -5.49 31.60 9.55
CA ALA A 6 -4.19 31.72 10.19
C ALA A 6 -4.15 30.67 11.31
N ALA A 7 -3.24 29.71 11.22
CA ALA A 7 -3.07 28.64 12.21
C ALA A 7 -2.83 29.14 13.65
N SER A 8 -2.53 30.43 13.81
CA SER A 8 -2.35 31.10 15.11
C SER A 8 -3.65 31.58 15.77
N GLU A 9 -4.79 31.51 15.08
CA GLU A 9 -6.08 32.00 15.60
C GLU A 9 -6.96 30.86 16.16
N TYR A 10 -6.54 29.59 15.99
CA TYR A 10 -7.31 28.42 16.41
C TYR A 10 -6.40 27.43 17.17
N ASP A 11 -6.98 26.78 18.15
CA ASP A 11 -6.34 25.69 18.86
C ASP A 11 -6.33 24.39 18.00
N ALA A 12 -5.70 23.34 18.52
CA ALA A 12 -5.61 22.03 17.85
C ALA A 12 -6.98 21.35 17.61
N HIS A 13 -8.07 21.93 18.11
CA HIS A 13 -9.45 21.46 17.95
C HIS A 13 -10.28 22.38 17.02
N GLY A 14 -9.66 23.38 16.40
CA GLY A 14 -10.35 24.35 15.55
C GLY A 14 -11.16 25.38 16.33
N THR A 15 -10.88 25.58 17.63
CA THR A 15 -11.51 26.59 18.47
C THR A 15 -10.69 27.88 18.43
N ALA A 16 -11.34 29.03 18.25
CA ALA A 16 -10.64 30.31 18.29
C ALA A 16 -9.95 30.51 19.65
N ILE A 17 -8.69 30.93 19.64
CA ILE A 17 -7.91 31.14 20.85
C ILE A 17 -8.62 32.22 21.70
N GLY A 18 -9.00 31.85 22.93
CA GLY A 18 -9.73 32.71 23.87
C GLY A 18 -11.19 32.35 24.04
N GLU A 19 -11.78 31.45 23.25
CA GLU A 19 -13.12 30.91 23.50
C GLU A 19 -13.01 29.63 24.35
N THR A 20 -13.73 29.60 25.47
CA THR A 20 -13.88 28.37 26.26
C THR A 20 -15.04 27.55 25.68
N ARG A 21 -14.72 26.57 24.83
CA ARG A 21 -15.67 25.52 24.46
C ARG A 21 -15.46 24.28 25.33
N PRO A 22 -16.55 23.53 25.64
CA PRO A 22 -16.38 22.21 26.24
C PRO A 22 -15.45 21.38 25.34
N VAL A 23 -14.33 20.91 25.85
CA VAL A 23 -13.44 19.99 25.11
C VAL A 23 -14.27 18.74 24.79
N PRO A 24 -14.43 18.37 23.50
CA PRO A 24 -15.13 17.14 23.16
C PRO A 24 -14.48 15.97 23.88
N PHE A 25 -15.29 15.03 24.39
CA PHE A 25 -14.75 13.82 24.99
C PHE A 25 -13.82 13.12 23.99
N ALA A 26 -12.55 13.02 24.32
CA ALA A 26 -11.56 12.29 23.55
C ALA A 26 -10.96 11.20 24.42
N THR A 27 -10.79 10.01 23.84
CA THR A 27 -10.15 8.87 24.52
C THR A 27 -8.65 9.02 24.67
N ARG A 28 -8.05 10.00 23.98
CA ARG A 28 -6.61 10.29 23.98
C ARG A 28 -6.35 11.79 24.05
N PRO A 29 -5.27 12.24 24.70
CA PRO A 29 -4.83 13.62 24.62
C PRO A 29 -4.36 13.95 23.18
N VAL A 30 -4.36 15.23 22.85
CA VAL A 30 -3.66 15.70 21.64
C VAL A 30 -2.17 15.47 21.83
N LEU A 31 -1.53 14.74 20.92
CA LEU A 31 -0.12 14.46 20.95
C LEU A 31 0.64 15.53 20.15
N GLN A 32 1.67 16.09 20.73
CA GLN A 32 2.53 17.09 20.11
C GLN A 32 3.99 16.66 20.29
N GLY A 33 4.82 16.87 19.28
CA GLY A 33 6.24 16.52 19.29
C GLY A 33 7.12 17.65 18.80
N THR A 34 8.32 17.79 19.40
CA THR A 34 9.33 18.79 19.01
C THR A 34 10.37 18.24 18.03
N HIS A 35 10.49 16.93 17.89
CA HIS A 35 11.38 16.27 16.93
C HIS A 35 10.64 15.87 15.65
N GLY A 36 9.31 15.92 15.68
CA GLY A 36 8.41 15.44 14.65
C GLY A 36 7.37 14.50 15.25
N MET A 37 6.57 13.88 14.39
CA MET A 37 5.50 12.95 14.78
C MET A 37 5.45 11.76 13.83
N VAL A 38 5.05 10.61 14.37
CA VAL A 38 4.79 9.40 13.59
C VAL A 38 3.40 8.87 13.94
N ALA A 39 2.59 8.60 12.92
CA ALA A 39 1.33 7.88 13.04
C ALA A 39 1.45 6.56 12.27
N ALA A 40 1.04 5.45 12.89
CA ALA A 40 1.12 4.14 12.25
C ALA A 40 -0.02 3.23 12.72
N GLY A 41 -0.28 2.17 11.93
CA GLY A 41 -1.33 1.21 12.20
C GLY A 41 -1.20 0.40 13.51
N HIS A 42 -0.08 0.56 14.23
CA HIS A 42 0.16 -0.07 15.54
C HIS A 42 1.04 0.85 16.40
N TYR A 43 0.72 0.96 17.72
CA TYR A 43 1.42 1.87 18.62
C TYR A 43 2.92 1.59 18.77
N LEU A 44 3.35 0.30 18.79
CA LEU A 44 4.76 -0.07 18.82
C LEU A 44 5.50 0.38 17.56
N SER A 45 4.85 0.30 16.41
CA SER A 45 5.40 0.80 15.14
C SER A 45 5.60 2.33 15.19
N ALA A 46 4.59 3.07 15.68
CA ALA A 46 4.71 4.52 15.86
C ALA A 46 5.82 4.88 16.85
N ALA A 47 5.96 4.14 17.95
CA ALA A 47 7.02 4.33 18.95
C ALA A 47 8.43 4.08 18.36
N ILE A 48 8.57 3.07 17.49
CA ILE A 48 9.84 2.80 16.79
C ILE A 48 10.20 3.96 15.87
N GLY A 49 9.27 4.43 15.03
CA GLY A 49 9.52 5.58 14.16
C GLY A 49 9.83 6.86 14.96
N GLN A 50 9.11 7.10 16.07
CA GLN A 50 9.36 8.24 16.95
C GLN A 50 10.78 8.20 17.56
N ARG A 51 11.24 7.02 17.96
CA ARG A 51 12.63 6.84 18.46
C ARG A 51 13.66 7.20 17.39
N VAL A 52 13.42 6.85 16.13
CA VAL A 52 14.32 7.22 15.01
C VAL A 52 14.40 8.75 14.87
N LEU A 53 13.28 9.48 14.96
CA LEU A 53 13.26 10.94 14.94
C LEU A 53 14.05 11.54 16.13
N GLU A 54 13.89 10.99 17.32
CA GLU A 54 14.60 11.42 18.54
C GLU A 54 16.11 11.19 18.44
N GLN A 55 16.53 10.15 17.75
CA GLN A 55 17.94 9.83 17.47
C GLN A 55 18.54 10.67 16.34
N GLY A 56 17.74 11.52 15.68
CA GLY A 56 18.20 12.45 14.65
C GLY A 56 17.99 11.98 13.22
N GLY A 57 17.27 10.86 13.02
CA GLY A 57 16.81 10.42 11.72
C GLY A 57 15.75 11.38 11.15
N ASN A 58 15.57 11.35 9.83
CA ASN A 58 14.56 12.15 9.15
C ASN A 58 13.21 11.40 9.03
N ALA A 59 12.18 12.07 8.44
CA ALA A 59 10.85 11.48 8.27
C ALA A 59 10.87 10.18 7.45
N VAL A 60 11.79 10.06 6.49
CA VAL A 60 11.94 8.84 5.67
C VAL A 60 12.47 7.69 6.49
N ASP A 61 13.52 7.91 7.27
CA ASP A 61 14.09 6.91 8.17
C ASP A 61 13.04 6.41 9.18
N ALA A 62 12.31 7.35 9.79
CA ALA A 62 11.28 7.04 10.78
C ALA A 62 10.10 6.26 10.16
N GLY A 63 9.64 6.69 8.99
CA GLY A 63 8.56 6.02 8.25
C GLY A 63 8.93 4.61 7.83
N ILE A 64 10.16 4.39 7.36
CA ILE A 64 10.66 3.07 6.97
C ILE A 64 10.79 2.14 8.19
N ALA A 65 11.35 2.63 9.30
CA ALA A 65 11.47 1.82 10.52
C ALA A 65 10.11 1.40 11.06
N ALA A 66 9.15 2.33 11.08
CA ALA A 66 7.77 2.04 11.43
C ALA A 66 7.13 1.06 10.42
N GLY A 67 7.38 1.23 9.13
CA GLY A 67 6.89 0.37 8.05
C GLY A 67 7.40 -1.07 8.17
N PHE A 68 8.68 -1.29 8.39
CA PHE A 68 9.23 -2.63 8.67
C PHE A 68 8.60 -3.26 9.91
N ALA A 69 8.43 -2.50 10.99
CA ALA A 69 7.78 -3.01 12.20
C ALA A 69 6.32 -3.44 11.94
N LEU A 70 5.59 -2.76 11.06
CA LEU A 70 4.23 -3.15 10.68
C LEU A 70 4.16 -4.51 9.98
N THR A 71 5.21 -4.94 9.26
CA THR A 71 5.23 -6.26 8.61
C THR A 71 5.22 -7.43 9.62
N VAL A 72 5.69 -7.16 10.84
CA VAL A 72 5.71 -8.11 11.96
C VAL A 72 4.49 -7.93 12.85
N LEU A 73 4.15 -6.67 13.19
CA LEU A 73 3.09 -6.34 14.14
C LEU A 73 1.68 -6.51 13.55
N LYS A 74 1.51 -6.31 12.24
CA LYS A 74 0.21 -6.40 11.56
C LYS A 74 0.24 -7.36 10.36
N PRO A 75 0.62 -8.62 10.55
CA PRO A 75 0.71 -9.59 9.47
C PRO A 75 -0.66 -9.91 8.84
N GLN A 76 -1.78 -9.58 9.49
CA GLN A 76 -3.11 -9.68 8.90
C GLN A 76 -3.40 -8.58 7.87
N SER A 77 -2.60 -7.51 7.83
CA SER A 77 -2.85 -6.33 6.96
C SER A 77 -1.78 -6.12 5.91
N ASN A 78 -0.55 -6.59 6.15
CA ASN A 78 0.59 -6.45 5.25
C ASN A 78 1.71 -7.43 5.58
N GLY A 79 2.71 -7.55 4.71
CA GLY A 79 3.91 -8.34 4.95
C GLY A 79 5.00 -8.03 3.95
N ILE A 80 6.24 -8.43 4.25
CA ILE A 80 7.41 -8.12 3.42
C ILE A 80 7.31 -8.71 2.00
N GLY A 81 6.52 -9.76 1.81
CA GLY A 81 6.21 -10.33 0.49
C GLY A 81 5.17 -9.53 -0.32
N GLY A 82 4.68 -8.41 0.20
CA GLY A 82 3.71 -7.53 -0.44
C GLY A 82 4.33 -6.34 -1.16
N GLU A 83 3.61 -5.21 -1.10
CA GLU A 83 3.93 -3.97 -1.80
C GLU A 83 3.72 -2.74 -0.90
N VAL A 84 4.36 -1.61 -1.26
CA VAL A 84 4.16 -0.32 -0.59
C VAL A 84 4.37 0.87 -1.53
N PRO A 85 3.33 1.56 -1.95
CA PRO A 85 3.44 2.89 -2.52
C PRO A 85 3.78 3.92 -1.43
N ILE A 86 4.68 4.87 -1.78
CA ILE A 86 5.19 5.88 -0.85
C ILE A 86 5.11 7.25 -1.50
N LEU A 87 4.76 8.27 -0.71
CA LEU A 87 4.94 9.68 -1.05
C LEU A 87 5.90 10.30 -0.06
N ILE A 88 6.81 11.14 -0.55
CA ILE A 88 7.79 11.86 0.26
C ILE A 88 7.79 13.32 -0.17
N HIS A 89 7.68 14.25 0.80
CA HIS A 89 7.95 15.66 0.57
C HIS A 89 9.30 16.04 1.18
N LEU A 90 10.16 16.65 0.37
CA LEU A 90 11.48 17.13 0.75
C LEU A 90 11.39 18.65 0.94
N ALA A 91 11.27 19.08 2.18
CA ALA A 91 11.00 20.49 2.51
C ALA A 91 12.08 21.44 2.00
N ARG A 92 13.38 21.07 2.12
CA ARG A 92 14.50 21.87 1.63
C ARG A 92 14.46 22.08 0.11
N GLU A 93 14.02 21.04 -0.62
CA GLU A 93 13.95 21.06 -2.08
C GLU A 93 12.59 21.60 -2.58
N ARG A 94 11.62 21.75 -1.68
CA ARG A 94 10.23 22.07 -2.01
C ARG A 94 9.66 21.16 -3.10
N ARG A 95 10.03 19.89 -3.03
CA ARG A 95 9.69 18.86 -4.01
C ARG A 95 9.11 17.66 -3.33
N SER A 96 8.11 17.07 -3.97
CA SER A 96 7.58 15.77 -3.57
C SER A 96 7.93 14.70 -4.61
N VAL A 97 8.05 13.46 -4.16
CA VAL A 97 8.27 12.29 -5.02
C VAL A 97 7.29 11.19 -4.65
N ALA A 98 6.94 10.37 -5.63
CA ALA A 98 6.22 9.13 -5.44
C ALA A 98 7.16 7.94 -5.69
N ILE A 99 7.06 6.90 -4.88
CA ILE A 99 7.74 5.62 -5.13
C ILE A 99 6.69 4.61 -5.56
N ASN A 100 6.83 4.13 -6.80
CA ASN A 100 6.03 3.05 -7.32
C ASN A 100 6.54 1.73 -6.75
N GLY A 101 6.03 1.40 -5.57
CA GLY A 101 6.39 0.20 -4.83
C GLY A 101 5.41 -0.95 -5.07
N GLN A 102 4.86 -1.07 -6.27
CA GLN A 102 3.96 -2.14 -6.69
C GLN A 102 4.75 -3.26 -7.38
N GLY A 103 4.56 -4.50 -6.92
CA GLY A 103 5.13 -5.68 -7.58
C GLY A 103 4.53 -5.93 -8.95
N TRP A 104 5.30 -6.48 -9.86
CA TRP A 104 4.84 -6.85 -11.19
C TRP A 104 4.52 -8.34 -11.34
N ALA A 105 3.75 -8.67 -12.37
CA ALA A 105 3.42 -10.04 -12.73
C ALA A 105 4.66 -10.81 -13.20
N PRO A 106 4.81 -12.09 -12.81
CA PRO A 106 5.85 -12.97 -13.37
C PRO A 106 5.76 -13.07 -14.90
N ALA A 107 6.86 -13.33 -15.57
CA ALA A 107 6.90 -13.47 -17.02
C ALA A 107 5.98 -14.59 -17.55
N ALA A 108 5.80 -15.67 -16.78
CA ALA A 108 4.90 -16.77 -17.13
C ALA A 108 3.41 -16.46 -16.92
N ALA A 109 3.06 -15.36 -16.21
CA ALA A 109 1.67 -14.99 -15.96
C ALA A 109 1.08 -14.25 -17.18
N THR A 110 0.46 -14.99 -18.09
CA THR A 110 -0.18 -14.47 -19.30
C THR A 110 -1.68 -14.80 -19.32
N ILE A 111 -2.50 -14.01 -20.02
CA ILE A 111 -3.93 -14.30 -20.23
C ILE A 111 -4.09 -15.70 -20.84
N ASP A 112 -3.26 -16.05 -21.80
CA ASP A 112 -3.31 -17.36 -22.48
C ASP A 112 -3.01 -18.51 -21.50
N TRP A 113 -2.06 -18.30 -20.57
CA TRP A 113 -1.79 -19.31 -19.55
C TRP A 113 -3.05 -19.56 -18.69
N PHE A 114 -3.66 -18.50 -18.16
CA PHE A 114 -4.86 -18.62 -17.31
C PHE A 114 -6.03 -19.24 -18.05
N THR A 115 -6.33 -18.76 -19.25
CA THR A 115 -7.48 -19.25 -20.04
C THR A 115 -7.31 -20.70 -20.51
N SER A 116 -6.10 -21.11 -20.91
CA SER A 116 -5.80 -22.48 -21.33
C SER A 116 -5.85 -23.49 -20.15
N HIS A 117 -5.66 -23.02 -18.92
CA HIS A 117 -5.80 -23.81 -17.70
C HIS A 117 -7.20 -23.70 -17.08
N GLY A 118 -8.19 -23.12 -17.78
CA GLY A 118 -9.57 -23.02 -17.36
C GLY A 118 -9.84 -21.98 -16.28
N VAL A 119 -8.86 -21.15 -15.92
CA VAL A 119 -9.00 -20.10 -14.92
C VAL A 119 -9.65 -18.88 -15.57
N ARG A 120 -10.92 -18.64 -15.25
CA ARG A 120 -11.71 -17.51 -15.80
C ARG A 120 -11.57 -16.22 -14.99
N LEU A 121 -11.16 -16.32 -13.75
CA LEU A 121 -10.93 -15.21 -12.82
C LEU A 121 -9.69 -15.54 -12.00
N ILE A 122 -8.75 -14.61 -11.95
CA ILE A 122 -7.54 -14.78 -11.14
C ILE A 122 -7.95 -14.92 -9.67
N PRO A 123 -7.51 -15.99 -8.96
CA PRO A 123 -7.95 -16.23 -7.59
C PRO A 123 -7.52 -15.12 -6.63
N SER A 124 -8.29 -14.96 -5.54
CA SER A 124 -8.02 -13.92 -4.54
C SER A 124 -6.85 -14.25 -3.61
N ASP A 125 -6.40 -15.51 -3.58
CA ASP A 125 -5.38 -16.01 -2.68
C ASP A 125 -4.62 -17.19 -3.30
N GLY A 126 -3.67 -17.75 -2.55
CA GLY A 126 -2.82 -18.85 -3.00
C GLY A 126 -1.55 -18.36 -3.71
N LEU A 127 -0.87 -19.27 -4.40
CA LEU A 127 0.39 -18.97 -5.05
C LEU A 127 0.22 -18.46 -6.49
N LEU A 128 -0.91 -18.77 -7.13
CA LEU A 128 -1.14 -18.42 -8.53
C LEU A 128 -1.22 -16.90 -8.79
N PRO A 129 -1.92 -16.08 -7.95
CA PRO A 129 -1.99 -14.63 -8.13
C PRO A 129 -0.79 -13.90 -7.52
N ALA A 130 0.24 -14.60 -7.07
CA ALA A 130 1.38 -13.97 -6.43
C ALA A 130 2.15 -13.07 -7.40
N MET A 131 2.50 -11.86 -6.93
CA MET A 131 3.36 -10.92 -7.63
C MET A 131 4.76 -10.95 -7.05
N VAL A 132 5.75 -10.48 -7.80
CA VAL A 132 7.11 -10.32 -7.26
C VAL A 132 7.04 -9.39 -6.04
N PRO A 133 7.57 -9.79 -4.87
CA PRO A 133 7.58 -8.95 -3.68
C PRO A 133 8.21 -7.58 -3.94
N ALA A 134 7.52 -6.52 -3.57
CA ALA A 134 7.96 -5.15 -3.86
C ALA A 134 8.36 -4.37 -2.61
N GLN A 135 7.84 -4.76 -1.45
CA GLN A 135 7.92 -3.94 -0.25
C GLN A 135 9.36 -3.71 0.20
N PHE A 136 10.21 -4.76 0.19
CA PHE A 136 11.60 -4.62 0.61
C PHE A 136 12.39 -3.67 -0.31
N ALA A 137 12.25 -3.81 -1.64
CA ALA A 137 12.90 -2.92 -2.60
C ALA A 137 12.42 -1.46 -2.46
N SER A 138 11.13 -1.26 -2.16
CA SER A 138 10.56 0.08 -1.98
C SER A 138 11.13 0.79 -0.76
N TRP A 139 11.21 0.09 0.38
CA TRP A 139 11.85 0.63 1.58
C TRP A 139 13.33 0.94 1.35
N CYS A 140 14.06 0.03 0.72
CA CYS A 140 15.48 0.23 0.40
C CYS A 140 15.69 1.39 -0.60
N THR A 141 14.82 1.54 -1.59
CA THR A 141 14.88 2.67 -2.56
C THR A 141 14.66 4.00 -1.86
N ALA A 142 13.63 4.08 -0.98
CA ALA A 142 13.37 5.28 -0.18
C ALA A 142 14.56 5.60 0.74
N LEU A 143 15.11 4.58 1.41
CA LEU A 143 16.24 4.73 2.31
C LEU A 143 17.50 5.21 1.56
N LEU A 144 17.82 4.59 0.42
CA LEU A 144 18.98 4.94 -0.39
C LEU A 144 18.96 6.38 -0.88
N GLN A 145 17.81 6.85 -1.37
CA GLN A 145 17.71 8.14 -2.04
C GLN A 145 17.38 9.30 -1.11
N PHE A 146 16.64 9.05 -0.03
CA PHE A 146 16.06 10.11 0.79
C PHE A 146 16.29 9.93 2.31
N GLY A 147 16.68 8.73 2.74
CA GLY A 147 17.02 8.45 4.14
C GLY A 147 18.49 8.73 4.47
N THR A 148 18.79 8.78 5.76
CA THR A 148 20.14 9.01 6.30
C THR A 148 20.62 7.85 7.18
N ALA A 149 19.71 7.06 7.73
CA ALA A 149 20.00 5.92 8.59
C ALA A 149 20.58 4.72 7.83
N SER A 150 21.24 3.81 8.52
CA SER A 150 21.62 2.51 7.97
C SER A 150 20.40 1.56 7.87
N LEU A 151 20.51 0.51 7.05
CA LEU A 151 19.47 -0.51 7.02
C LEU A 151 19.31 -1.21 8.38
N ALA A 152 20.37 -1.37 9.13
CA ALA A 152 20.34 -1.95 10.48
C ALA A 152 19.53 -1.09 11.47
N ASP A 153 19.65 0.23 11.39
CA ASP A 153 18.90 1.14 12.26
C ASP A 153 17.39 1.07 12.02
N VAL A 154 16.97 0.89 10.78
CA VAL A 154 15.53 0.89 10.42
C VAL A 154 14.90 -0.51 10.41
N LEU A 155 15.66 -1.56 10.10
CA LEU A 155 15.16 -2.95 10.06
C LEU A 155 15.37 -3.69 11.39
N GLY A 156 16.41 -3.35 12.13
CA GLY A 156 16.77 -4.00 13.41
C GLY A 156 15.62 -4.07 14.43
N PRO A 157 14.86 -3.00 14.67
CA PRO A 157 13.71 -3.05 15.58
C PRO A 157 12.62 -4.04 15.17
N ALA A 158 12.38 -4.23 13.87
CA ALA A 158 11.43 -5.22 13.37
C ALA A 158 11.95 -6.66 13.58
N ILE A 159 13.24 -6.87 13.39
CA ILE A 159 13.90 -8.16 13.68
C ILE A 159 13.77 -8.49 15.17
N GLU A 160 14.01 -7.52 16.06
CA GLU A 160 13.85 -7.71 17.52
C GLU A 160 12.41 -8.09 17.87
N LEU A 161 11.40 -7.43 17.30
CA LEU A 161 9.99 -7.77 17.49
C LEU A 161 9.66 -9.18 17.02
N ALA A 162 10.19 -9.62 15.90
CA ALA A 162 9.94 -10.95 15.37
C ALA A 162 10.62 -12.05 16.22
N GLU A 163 11.82 -11.78 16.76
CA GLU A 163 12.61 -12.71 17.56
C GLU A 163 12.14 -12.77 19.01
N SER A 164 12.09 -11.63 19.69
CA SER A 164 11.72 -11.51 21.11
C SER A 164 10.20 -11.59 21.30
N GLY A 165 9.45 -11.21 20.28
CA GLY A 165 8.01 -11.24 20.23
C GLY A 165 7.35 -9.95 20.73
N PHE A 166 6.04 -9.92 20.57
CA PHE A 166 5.16 -8.84 21.00
C PHE A 166 3.83 -9.40 21.52
N PRO A 167 3.10 -8.65 22.37
CA PRO A 167 1.82 -9.15 22.89
C PRO A 167 0.79 -9.31 21.78
N MET A 168 0.11 -10.48 21.75
CA MET A 168 -1.06 -10.70 20.91
C MET A 168 -2.14 -9.67 21.25
N TYR A 169 -2.83 -9.19 20.24
CA TYR A 169 -3.95 -8.25 20.41
C TYR A 169 -5.16 -8.68 19.58
N THR A 170 -6.34 -8.29 20.03
CA THR A 170 -7.63 -8.77 19.54
C THR A 170 -7.79 -8.72 18.02
N ALA A 171 -7.32 -7.63 17.35
CA ALA A 171 -7.47 -7.51 15.90
C ALA A 171 -6.63 -8.55 15.14
N LEU A 172 -5.37 -8.80 15.56
CA LEU A 172 -4.53 -9.84 14.98
C LEU A 172 -5.11 -11.23 15.26
N ARG A 173 -5.51 -11.47 16.51
CA ARG A 173 -6.13 -12.75 16.91
C ARG A 173 -7.37 -13.05 16.05
N ASN A 174 -8.24 -12.08 15.86
CA ASN A 174 -9.42 -12.22 15.00
C ASN A 174 -9.05 -12.42 13.52
N GLY A 175 -7.98 -11.79 13.04
CA GLY A 175 -7.44 -12.01 11.69
C GLY A 175 -6.98 -13.46 11.50
N ILE A 176 -6.25 -14.02 12.48
CA ILE A 176 -5.78 -15.41 12.43
C ILE A 176 -6.97 -16.38 12.54
N LEU A 177 -7.95 -16.11 13.41
CA LEU A 177 -9.15 -16.94 13.56
C LEU A 177 -9.92 -17.15 12.25
N LYS A 178 -10.00 -16.11 11.41
CA LYS A 178 -10.70 -16.19 10.10
C LYS A 178 -10.08 -17.20 9.15
N VAL A 179 -8.79 -17.49 9.30
CA VAL A 179 -8.01 -18.36 8.39
C VAL A 179 -7.46 -19.60 9.09
N ALA A 180 -7.74 -19.80 10.39
CA ALA A 180 -7.15 -20.85 11.20
C ALA A 180 -7.46 -22.26 10.69
N GLU A 181 -8.69 -22.54 10.25
CA GLU A 181 -9.07 -23.85 9.71
C GLU A 181 -8.35 -24.13 8.39
N ARG A 182 -8.19 -23.10 7.55
CA ARG A 182 -7.41 -23.21 6.32
C ARG A 182 -5.93 -23.50 6.59
N PHE A 183 -5.36 -22.86 7.62
CA PHE A 183 -3.98 -23.12 8.04
C PHE A 183 -3.78 -24.58 8.47
N LYS A 184 -4.75 -25.17 9.17
CA LYS A 184 -4.67 -26.59 9.57
C LYS A 184 -4.79 -27.54 8.39
N ALA A 185 -5.74 -27.29 7.50
CA ALA A 185 -6.11 -28.22 6.44
C ALA A 185 -5.25 -28.06 5.16
N GLU A 186 -4.95 -26.84 4.76
CA GLU A 186 -4.42 -26.51 3.42
C GLU A 186 -3.03 -25.87 3.47
N TRP A 187 -2.76 -25.00 4.47
CA TRP A 187 -1.54 -24.19 4.57
C TRP A 187 -0.76 -24.47 5.86
N PRO A 188 -0.22 -25.70 6.06
CA PRO A 188 0.41 -26.08 7.32
C PRO A 188 1.64 -25.24 7.68
N THR A 189 2.35 -24.66 6.71
CA THR A 189 3.48 -23.76 6.96
C THR A 189 3.04 -22.47 7.64
N SER A 190 1.85 -21.95 7.30
CA SER A 190 1.24 -20.83 8.02
C SER A 190 0.78 -21.25 9.42
N GLY A 191 0.22 -22.46 9.54
CA GLY A 191 -0.17 -23.03 10.83
C GLY A 191 1.00 -23.16 11.79
N ALA A 192 2.18 -23.52 11.32
CA ALA A 192 3.38 -23.65 12.14
C ALA A 192 3.82 -22.35 12.85
N ILE A 193 3.48 -21.18 12.27
CA ILE A 193 3.82 -19.87 12.86
C ILE A 193 2.67 -19.37 13.75
N TYR A 194 1.42 -19.51 13.31
CA TYR A 194 0.28 -18.81 13.91
C TYR A 194 -0.57 -19.70 14.82
N LEU A 195 -0.29 -20.99 14.88
CA LEU A 195 -1.05 -21.95 15.70
C LEU A 195 -0.11 -22.74 16.66
N PRO A 196 -0.56 -23.13 17.87
CA PRO A 196 -1.88 -22.81 18.43
C PRO A 196 -2.07 -21.30 18.62
N LEU A 197 -3.31 -20.84 18.48
CA LEU A 197 -3.62 -19.41 18.57
C LEU A 197 -3.37 -18.87 19.98
N ALA A 198 -2.46 -17.92 20.10
CA ALA A 198 -2.15 -17.23 21.36
C ALA A 198 -3.36 -16.42 21.87
N ALA A 199 -3.53 -16.37 23.19
CA ALA A 199 -4.51 -15.49 23.82
C ALA A 199 -4.07 -14.02 23.80
N ASP A 200 -5.01 -13.10 23.97
CA ASP A 200 -4.69 -11.68 24.06
C ASP A 200 -3.70 -11.42 25.22
N GLY A 201 -2.62 -10.71 24.94
CA GLY A 201 -1.53 -10.45 25.86
C GLY A 201 -0.40 -11.50 25.89
N GLU A 202 -0.62 -12.70 25.38
CA GLU A 202 0.46 -13.69 25.21
C GLU A 202 1.43 -13.27 24.11
N VAL A 203 2.71 -13.62 24.29
CA VAL A 203 3.78 -13.22 23.36
C VAL A 203 3.75 -14.10 22.12
N ILE A 204 3.57 -13.49 20.97
CA ILE A 204 3.72 -14.11 19.65
C ILE A 204 5.07 -13.78 19.04
N ARG A 205 5.67 -14.75 18.33
CA ARG A 205 6.98 -14.63 17.68
C ARG A 205 6.92 -15.16 16.26
N ASN A 206 7.85 -14.68 15.43
CA ASN A 206 8.11 -15.24 14.10
C ASN A 206 9.62 -15.42 13.89
N PRO A 207 10.21 -16.48 14.45
CA PRO A 207 11.67 -16.69 14.41
C PRO A 207 12.20 -16.90 12.99
N ASP A 208 11.39 -17.44 12.08
CA ASP A 208 11.78 -17.62 10.69
C ASP A 208 11.95 -16.28 9.98
N TRP A 209 11.02 -15.34 10.19
CA TRP A 209 11.13 -13.99 9.68
C TRP A 209 12.36 -13.27 10.24
N ALA A 210 12.60 -13.39 11.56
CA ALA A 210 13.76 -12.79 12.21
C ALA A 210 15.07 -13.32 11.61
N ARG A 211 15.20 -14.63 11.46
CA ARG A 211 16.36 -15.30 10.88
C ARG A 211 16.59 -14.84 9.44
N THR A 212 15.56 -14.81 8.63
CA THR A 212 15.62 -14.34 7.23
C THR A 212 16.13 -12.90 7.16
N MET A 213 15.57 -11.98 7.94
CA MET A 213 15.96 -10.57 7.88
C MET A 213 17.33 -10.30 8.52
N LYS A 214 17.75 -11.10 9.50
CA LYS A 214 19.14 -11.08 9.98
C LYS A 214 20.11 -11.46 8.86
N ALA A 215 19.85 -12.54 8.14
CA ALA A 215 20.70 -12.96 7.02
C ALA A 215 20.75 -11.89 5.90
N VAL A 216 19.64 -11.21 5.64
CA VAL A 216 19.58 -10.06 4.71
C VAL A 216 20.45 -8.91 5.19
N LEU A 217 20.44 -8.55 6.48
CA LEU A 217 21.34 -7.54 7.06
C LEU A 217 22.80 -7.97 6.99
N ASP A 218 23.10 -9.23 7.37
CA ASP A 218 24.46 -9.77 7.44
C ASP A 218 25.13 -9.74 6.08
N ALA A 219 24.39 -9.86 4.97
CA ALA A 219 24.90 -9.70 3.61
C ALA A 219 25.53 -8.32 3.39
N GLY A 220 25.00 -7.28 4.04
CA GLY A 220 25.51 -5.91 3.95
C GLY A 220 26.67 -5.59 4.91
N LEU A 221 26.90 -6.39 5.95
CA LEU A 221 27.88 -6.06 7.01
C LEU A 221 29.34 -6.02 6.53
N ARG A 222 29.63 -6.63 5.39
CA ARG A 222 30.99 -6.69 4.84
C ARG A 222 31.31 -5.52 3.91
N GLU A 223 30.31 -4.71 3.61
CA GLU A 223 30.44 -3.60 2.69
C GLU A 223 31.01 -2.35 3.37
N SER A 224 31.76 -1.58 2.60
CA SER A 224 32.50 -0.42 3.12
C SER A 224 31.66 0.87 3.15
N SER A 225 30.50 0.91 2.52
CA SER A 225 29.61 2.06 2.53
C SER A 225 28.17 1.66 2.81
N ARG A 226 27.39 2.62 3.32
CA ARG A 226 25.94 2.48 3.58
C ARG A 226 25.20 2.04 2.33
N GLU A 227 25.48 2.67 1.20
CA GLU A 227 24.84 2.38 -0.09
C GLU A 227 25.16 0.97 -0.59
N ALA A 228 26.40 0.55 -0.47
CA ALA A 228 26.84 -0.79 -0.84
C ALA A 228 26.18 -1.85 0.07
N ALA A 229 26.10 -1.59 1.38
CA ALA A 229 25.43 -2.47 2.32
C ALA A 229 23.94 -2.69 1.99
N ILE A 230 23.20 -1.62 1.68
CA ILE A 230 21.79 -1.72 1.29
C ILE A 230 21.65 -2.50 -0.03
N ARG A 231 22.55 -2.27 -1.01
CA ARG A 231 22.53 -2.99 -2.30
C ARG A 231 22.84 -4.48 -2.13
N ALA A 232 23.81 -4.84 -1.29
CA ALA A 232 24.12 -6.22 -0.97
C ALA A 232 22.93 -6.94 -0.31
N SER A 233 22.22 -6.26 0.57
CA SER A 233 20.98 -6.77 1.17
C SER A 233 19.85 -6.96 0.14
N LEU A 234 19.72 -6.04 -0.83
CA LEU A 234 18.80 -6.19 -1.97
C LEU A 234 19.15 -7.39 -2.83
N ASP A 235 20.42 -7.56 -3.18
CA ASP A 235 20.88 -8.70 -3.97
C ASP A 235 20.65 -10.03 -3.23
N TYR A 236 20.91 -10.08 -1.92
CA TYR A 236 20.62 -11.26 -1.10
C TYR A 236 19.12 -11.61 -1.10
N PHE A 237 18.25 -10.60 -1.09
CA PHE A 237 16.79 -10.82 -1.10
C PHE A 237 16.27 -11.23 -2.49
N TYR A 238 16.71 -10.55 -3.56
CA TYR A 238 16.11 -10.71 -4.89
C TYR A 238 16.88 -11.65 -5.85
N ARG A 239 18.17 -11.91 -5.60
CA ARG A 239 19.04 -12.77 -6.44
C ARG A 239 19.66 -13.90 -5.67
N GLY A 240 19.55 -13.88 -4.35
CA GLY A 240 20.20 -14.83 -3.46
C GLY A 240 19.21 -15.76 -2.76
N PRO A 241 19.60 -16.24 -1.58
CA PRO A 241 18.90 -17.32 -0.87
C PRO A 241 17.42 -17.08 -0.58
N VAL A 242 16.99 -15.83 -0.39
CA VAL A 242 15.57 -15.54 -0.13
C VAL A 242 14.72 -15.83 -1.37
N ALA A 243 15.14 -15.34 -2.55
CA ALA A 243 14.44 -15.61 -3.81
C ALA A 243 14.49 -17.12 -4.14
N GLU A 244 15.67 -17.75 -4.02
CA GLU A 244 15.85 -19.18 -4.29
C GLU A 244 14.91 -20.05 -3.44
N GLN A 245 14.83 -19.78 -2.14
CA GLN A 245 13.95 -20.54 -1.23
C GLN A 245 12.46 -20.28 -1.51
N ALA A 246 12.07 -19.02 -1.78
CA ALA A 246 10.70 -18.69 -2.15
C ALA A 246 10.26 -19.40 -3.43
N LEU A 247 11.14 -19.47 -4.42
CA LEU A 247 10.88 -20.16 -5.69
C LEU A 247 10.85 -21.67 -5.54
N ALA A 248 11.79 -22.25 -4.81
CA ALA A 248 11.78 -23.67 -4.49
C ALA A 248 10.48 -24.08 -3.80
N PHE A 249 10.01 -23.29 -2.85
CA PHE A 249 8.73 -23.54 -2.16
C PHE A 249 7.54 -23.42 -3.12
N SER A 250 7.43 -22.30 -3.85
CA SER A 250 6.26 -22.03 -4.69
C SER A 250 6.15 -22.93 -5.93
N SER A 251 7.26 -23.54 -6.38
CA SER A 251 7.30 -24.50 -7.50
C SER A 251 7.23 -25.95 -7.06
N SER A 252 7.51 -26.29 -5.79
CA SER A 252 7.62 -27.69 -5.32
C SER A 252 6.28 -28.41 -5.26
N ARG A 253 5.23 -27.74 -4.82
CA ARG A 253 3.89 -28.30 -4.72
C ARG A 253 2.81 -27.27 -4.99
N ALA A 254 1.64 -27.75 -5.43
CA ALA A 254 0.44 -26.92 -5.55
C ALA A 254 -0.24 -26.78 -4.18
N PHE A 255 -0.80 -25.61 -3.92
CA PHE A 255 -1.60 -25.33 -2.72
C PHE A 255 -3.01 -24.94 -3.13
N PRO A 256 -4.02 -25.36 -2.35
CA PRO A 256 -5.41 -24.94 -2.58
C PRO A 256 -5.54 -23.42 -2.53
N ASP A 257 -6.34 -22.87 -3.46
CA ASP A 257 -6.66 -21.45 -3.53
C ASP A 257 -8.17 -21.18 -3.69
N ALA A 258 -8.55 -19.94 -3.88
CA ALA A 258 -9.96 -19.52 -3.95
C ALA A 258 -10.71 -20.05 -5.17
N THR A 259 -10.07 -20.70 -6.14
CA THR A 259 -10.75 -21.40 -7.24
C THR A 259 -11.37 -22.72 -6.80
N GLY A 260 -10.93 -23.27 -5.67
CA GLY A 260 -11.24 -24.63 -5.21
C GLY A 260 -10.24 -25.67 -5.71
N ASP A 261 -9.35 -25.32 -6.62
CA ASP A 261 -8.26 -26.13 -7.11
C ASP A 261 -6.94 -25.79 -6.41
N ALA A 262 -5.89 -26.52 -6.73
CA ALA A 262 -4.56 -26.30 -6.17
C ALA A 262 -3.57 -25.90 -7.27
N HIS A 263 -2.89 -24.77 -7.08
CA HIS A 263 -1.93 -24.24 -8.04
C HIS A 263 -0.56 -23.97 -7.44
N ARG A 264 0.44 -23.94 -8.32
CA ARG A 264 1.80 -23.50 -8.02
C ARG A 264 1.97 -22.03 -8.39
N GLY A 265 3.03 -21.39 -7.86
CA GLY A 265 3.44 -20.06 -8.29
C GLY A 265 4.05 -20.07 -9.70
N LEU A 266 3.96 -18.93 -10.39
CA LEU A 266 4.47 -18.73 -11.75
C LEU A 266 5.81 -17.98 -11.80
N HIS A 267 6.40 -17.66 -10.64
CA HIS A 267 7.63 -16.88 -10.55
C HIS A 267 8.85 -17.65 -11.05
N SER A 268 9.81 -16.93 -11.63
CA SER A 268 11.17 -17.36 -11.90
C SER A 268 12.17 -16.53 -11.09
N LEU A 269 13.42 -17.01 -11.00
CA LEU A 269 14.52 -16.26 -10.37
C LEU A 269 14.80 -14.97 -11.15
N GLU A 270 14.66 -15.00 -12.47
CA GLU A 270 14.82 -13.84 -13.33
C GLU A 270 13.80 -12.74 -13.03
N ASP A 271 12.52 -13.09 -12.79
CA ASP A 271 11.48 -12.12 -12.41
C ASP A 271 11.85 -11.34 -11.16
N TRP A 272 12.38 -12.04 -10.14
CA TRP A 272 12.83 -11.43 -8.90
C TRP A 272 14.10 -10.59 -9.11
N ALA A 273 15.11 -11.15 -9.80
CA ALA A 273 16.37 -10.47 -10.05
C ALA A 273 16.20 -9.16 -10.82
N GLU A 274 15.36 -9.16 -11.84
CA GLU A 274 15.04 -7.98 -12.62
C GLU A 274 14.25 -6.95 -11.80
N TYR A 275 13.28 -7.40 -10.98
CA TYR A 275 12.54 -6.49 -10.09
C TYR A 275 13.49 -5.83 -9.08
N GLY A 276 14.35 -6.58 -8.44
CA GLY A 276 15.35 -6.05 -7.50
C GLY A 276 16.26 -4.99 -8.12
N ALA A 277 16.57 -5.13 -9.41
CA ALA A 277 17.43 -4.20 -10.14
C ALA A 277 16.72 -2.91 -10.59
N SER A 278 15.44 -2.98 -11.00
CA SER A 278 14.78 -1.89 -11.71
C SER A 278 13.27 -1.78 -11.49
N GLY A 279 12.68 -2.68 -10.70
CA GLY A 279 11.24 -2.75 -10.54
C GLY A 279 10.65 -1.57 -9.76
N THR A 280 11.33 -1.12 -8.72
CA THR A 280 10.90 0.06 -7.96
C THR A 280 11.32 1.34 -8.69
N ARG A 281 10.36 2.26 -8.91
CA ARG A 281 10.59 3.53 -9.60
C ARG A 281 10.28 4.70 -8.72
N VAL A 282 11.11 5.75 -8.82
CA VAL A 282 10.83 7.08 -8.27
C VAL A 282 10.27 7.93 -9.39
N GLU A 283 9.13 8.54 -9.16
CA GLU A 283 8.37 9.31 -10.16
C GLU A 283 7.77 10.56 -9.54
N GLU A 284 7.31 11.49 -10.37
CA GLU A 284 6.58 12.66 -9.90
C GLU A 284 5.18 12.25 -9.41
N PRO A 285 4.71 12.80 -8.28
CA PRO A 285 3.34 12.56 -7.83
C PRO A 285 2.33 13.26 -8.75
N VAL A 286 1.15 12.68 -8.88
CA VAL A 286 0.03 13.34 -9.54
C VAL A 286 -0.64 14.28 -8.53
N SER A 287 -0.97 15.50 -8.97
CA SER A 287 -1.55 16.51 -8.08
C SER A 287 -2.77 17.19 -8.67
N ALA A 288 -3.63 17.69 -7.80
CA ALA A 288 -4.70 18.62 -8.13
C ALA A 288 -4.89 19.62 -6.99
N THR A 289 -5.31 20.83 -7.32
CA THR A 289 -5.66 21.85 -6.33
C THR A 289 -7.15 21.77 -6.04
N TYR A 290 -7.51 21.79 -4.77
CA TYR A 290 -8.87 21.86 -4.28
C TYR A 290 -8.99 22.99 -3.26
N ARG A 291 -9.78 24.00 -3.56
CA ARG A 291 -10.00 25.18 -2.68
C ARG A 291 -8.70 25.80 -2.14
N GLY A 292 -7.67 25.88 -2.99
CA GLY A 292 -6.37 26.47 -2.65
C GLY A 292 -5.38 25.52 -1.97
N VAL A 293 -5.76 24.27 -1.69
CA VAL A 293 -4.87 23.21 -1.16
C VAL A 293 -4.45 22.29 -2.30
N THR A 294 -3.15 22.10 -2.48
CA THR A 294 -2.62 21.11 -3.44
C THR A 294 -2.56 19.73 -2.79
N VAL A 295 -3.30 18.79 -3.36
CA VAL A 295 -3.31 17.39 -2.92
C VAL A 295 -2.50 16.54 -3.89
N GLN A 296 -1.62 15.71 -3.36
CA GLN A 296 -0.70 14.86 -4.12
C GLN A 296 -0.98 13.38 -3.87
N LYS A 297 -0.92 12.59 -4.94
CA LYS A 297 -1.20 11.14 -4.94
C LYS A 297 -0.17 10.41 -5.80
N CYS A 298 -0.06 9.09 -5.61
CA CYS A 298 0.63 8.22 -6.57
C CYS A 298 -0.08 8.19 -7.92
N GLY A 299 0.64 7.78 -8.96
CA GLY A 299 0.16 7.72 -10.34
C GLY A 299 -1.00 6.74 -10.61
N PRO A 300 -1.46 6.61 -11.86
CA PRO A 300 -2.66 5.86 -12.24
C PRO A 300 -2.50 4.33 -12.18
N TRP A 301 -1.32 3.81 -11.90
CA TRP A 301 -1.09 2.43 -11.46
C TRP A 301 -1.70 2.17 -10.07
N SER A 302 -2.10 3.23 -9.37
CA SER A 302 -2.87 3.21 -8.12
C SER A 302 -4.24 3.87 -8.34
N GLN A 303 -5.12 3.79 -7.35
CA GLN A 303 -6.36 4.58 -7.41
C GLN A 303 -6.19 6.01 -6.86
N GLY A 304 -4.95 6.47 -6.64
CA GLY A 304 -4.66 7.82 -6.15
C GLY A 304 -5.41 8.92 -6.88
N PRO A 305 -5.33 9.00 -8.24
CA PRO A 305 -5.97 10.07 -8.98
C PRO A 305 -7.51 10.07 -8.92
N VAL A 306 -8.17 8.99 -8.47
CA VAL A 306 -9.62 8.97 -8.21
C VAL A 306 -10.01 10.03 -7.18
N LEU A 307 -9.23 10.15 -6.08
CA LEU A 307 -9.49 11.20 -5.08
C LEU A 307 -9.35 12.60 -5.71
N LEU A 308 -8.33 12.79 -6.55
CA LEU A 308 -8.12 14.08 -7.20
C LEU A 308 -9.29 14.44 -8.13
N GLN A 309 -9.80 13.46 -8.91
CA GLN A 309 -11.00 13.65 -9.72
C GLN A 309 -12.24 13.95 -8.87
N GLN A 310 -12.42 13.24 -7.74
CA GLN A 310 -13.53 13.52 -6.81
C GLN A 310 -13.45 14.95 -6.27
N LEU A 311 -12.28 15.41 -5.86
CA LEU A 311 -12.07 16.78 -5.37
C LEU A 311 -12.40 17.81 -6.46
N LYS A 312 -11.94 17.59 -7.70
CA LYS A 312 -12.28 18.45 -8.84
C LYS A 312 -13.79 18.49 -9.14
N LEU A 313 -14.48 17.36 -9.00
CA LEU A 313 -15.94 17.30 -9.12
C LEU A 313 -16.63 18.04 -7.98
N LEU A 314 -16.21 17.80 -6.73
CA LEU A 314 -16.80 18.41 -5.53
C LEU A 314 -16.58 19.92 -5.45
N GLU A 315 -15.54 20.45 -6.08
CA GLU A 315 -15.25 21.90 -6.09
C GLU A 315 -16.40 22.73 -6.71
N GLY A 316 -17.21 22.14 -7.57
CA GLY A 316 -18.36 22.78 -8.17
C GLY A 316 -19.64 22.86 -7.32
N PHE A 317 -19.60 22.33 -6.08
CA PHE A 317 -20.75 22.33 -5.17
C PHE A 317 -20.45 23.15 -3.91
N ASP A 318 -21.49 23.83 -3.37
CA ASP A 318 -21.40 24.46 -2.06
C ASP A 318 -21.67 23.42 -0.96
N LEU A 319 -20.62 22.68 -0.63
CA LEU A 319 -20.70 21.61 0.38
C LEU A 319 -21.04 22.15 1.78
N ALA A 320 -20.73 23.43 2.07
CA ALA A 320 -21.06 24.05 3.35
C ALA A 320 -22.57 24.30 3.45
N ALA A 321 -23.20 24.75 2.36
CA ALA A 321 -24.64 24.94 2.30
C ALA A 321 -25.42 23.63 2.38
N LEU A 322 -24.89 22.54 1.86
CA LEU A 322 -25.48 21.19 1.96
C LEU A 322 -25.48 20.66 3.41
N GLY A 323 -24.56 21.12 4.25
CA GLY A 323 -24.43 20.69 5.64
C GLY A 323 -23.63 19.39 5.82
N HIS A 324 -22.96 19.27 6.97
CA HIS A 324 -22.10 18.11 7.26
C HIS A 324 -22.93 16.84 7.51
N ASN A 325 -22.64 15.76 6.77
CA ASN A 325 -23.32 14.45 6.89
C ASN A 325 -24.84 14.46 6.67
N THR A 326 -25.37 15.44 5.96
CA THR A 326 -26.77 15.40 5.51
C THR A 326 -26.93 14.41 4.35
N ALA A 327 -28.17 14.04 4.03
CA ALA A 327 -28.47 13.18 2.88
C ALA A 327 -28.01 13.81 1.56
N GLU A 328 -28.20 15.12 1.41
CA GLU A 328 -27.81 15.91 0.23
C GLU A 328 -26.29 15.93 0.07
N TYR A 329 -25.54 16.16 1.17
CA TYR A 329 -24.08 16.10 1.15
C TYR A 329 -23.57 14.71 0.73
N LEU A 330 -24.10 13.65 1.37
CA LEU A 330 -23.70 12.27 1.07
C LEU A 330 -24.07 11.87 -0.36
N HIS A 331 -25.22 12.32 -0.86
CA HIS A 331 -25.66 12.08 -2.23
C HIS A 331 -24.67 12.68 -3.24
N VAL A 332 -24.36 13.97 -3.14
CA VAL A 332 -23.41 14.65 -4.03
C VAL A 332 -22.02 14.01 -3.95
N TYR A 333 -21.54 13.70 -2.74
CA TYR A 333 -20.25 13.03 -2.54
C TYR A 333 -20.20 11.68 -3.25
N LEU A 334 -21.24 10.84 -3.11
CA LEU A 334 -21.31 9.52 -3.72
C LEU A 334 -21.45 9.58 -5.25
N GLU A 335 -22.23 10.53 -5.79
CA GLU A 335 -22.32 10.72 -7.25
C GLU A 335 -20.97 11.14 -7.85
N CYS A 336 -20.24 12.05 -7.21
CA CYS A 336 -18.87 12.41 -7.62
C CYS A 336 -17.94 11.20 -7.57
N ALA A 337 -18.03 10.40 -6.49
CA ALA A 337 -17.24 9.18 -6.36
C ALA A 337 -17.53 8.19 -7.49
N LYS A 338 -18.80 7.92 -7.79
CA LYS A 338 -19.20 6.99 -8.86
C LYS A 338 -18.66 7.41 -10.23
N LEU A 339 -18.66 8.69 -10.56
CA LEU A 339 -18.11 9.19 -11.83
C LEU A 339 -16.58 9.00 -11.88
N ALA A 340 -15.86 9.32 -10.81
CA ALA A 340 -14.41 9.14 -10.75
C ALA A 340 -13.99 7.66 -10.79
N PHE A 341 -14.74 6.78 -10.11
CA PHE A 341 -14.51 5.34 -10.17
C PHE A 341 -14.87 4.73 -11.54
N ALA A 342 -15.87 5.26 -12.23
CA ALA A 342 -16.18 4.84 -13.60
C ALA A 342 -15.01 5.15 -14.55
N ASP A 343 -14.39 6.32 -14.42
CA ASP A 343 -13.21 6.69 -15.19
C ASP A 343 -11.99 5.84 -14.81
N ARG A 344 -11.84 5.49 -13.53
CA ARG A 344 -10.79 4.55 -13.07
C ARG A 344 -10.91 3.20 -13.80
N GLU A 345 -12.11 2.64 -13.86
CA GLU A 345 -12.32 1.34 -14.51
C GLU A 345 -11.96 1.41 -16.00
N ARG A 346 -12.29 2.51 -16.66
CA ARG A 346 -12.06 2.65 -18.09
C ARG A 346 -10.62 2.99 -18.47
N TYR A 347 -9.88 3.73 -17.64
CA TYR A 347 -8.61 4.33 -18.08
C TYR A 347 -7.40 3.94 -17.23
N TYR A 348 -7.56 3.56 -15.95
CA TYR A 348 -6.41 3.40 -15.06
C TYR A 348 -5.75 2.03 -15.18
N GLY A 349 -4.43 2.06 -15.29
CA GLY A 349 -3.56 0.91 -15.33
C GLY A 349 -2.10 1.32 -15.18
N ASP A 350 -1.18 0.37 -15.36
CA ASP A 350 0.25 0.67 -15.40
C ASP A 350 0.57 1.52 -16.64
N PRO A 351 1.10 2.76 -16.49
CA PRO A 351 1.37 3.66 -17.62
C PRO A 351 2.40 3.13 -18.62
N ALA A 352 3.17 2.10 -18.26
CA ALA A 352 4.08 1.44 -19.20
C ALA A 352 3.33 0.55 -20.22
N PHE A 353 2.05 0.23 -19.95
CA PHE A 353 1.23 -0.67 -20.76
C PHE A 353 -0.10 -0.05 -21.23
N ALA A 354 -0.56 1.01 -20.57
CA ALA A 354 -1.82 1.66 -20.85
C ALA A 354 -1.64 3.18 -20.96
N SER A 355 -2.23 3.79 -21.98
CA SER A 355 -2.27 5.25 -22.09
C SER A 355 -3.36 5.80 -21.19
N VAL A 356 -2.98 6.51 -20.12
CA VAL A 356 -3.93 7.10 -19.17
C VAL A 356 -3.99 8.61 -19.41
N PRO A 357 -5.13 9.18 -19.82
CA PRO A 357 -5.24 10.61 -20.15
C PRO A 357 -5.40 11.49 -18.90
N LEU A 358 -4.43 11.44 -17.97
CA LEU A 358 -4.51 12.11 -16.66
C LEU A 358 -4.72 13.60 -16.75
N GLU A 359 -4.06 14.30 -17.69
CA GLU A 359 -4.20 15.73 -17.87
C GLU A 359 -5.66 16.09 -18.16
N ARG A 360 -6.33 15.35 -19.06
CA ARG A 360 -7.75 15.55 -19.36
C ARG A 360 -8.63 15.20 -18.17
N LEU A 361 -8.40 14.05 -17.54
CA LEU A 361 -9.20 13.54 -16.41
C LEU A 361 -9.19 14.49 -15.20
N LEU A 362 -8.11 15.23 -15.01
CA LEU A 362 -7.94 16.19 -13.90
C LEU A 362 -8.20 17.65 -14.30
N SER A 363 -8.61 17.92 -15.55
CA SER A 363 -8.90 19.28 -15.99
C SER A 363 -10.22 19.81 -15.44
N ASP A 364 -10.32 21.13 -15.27
CA ASP A 364 -11.52 21.81 -14.80
C ASP A 364 -12.67 21.69 -15.81
N GLU A 365 -12.35 21.72 -17.11
CA GLU A 365 -13.33 21.53 -18.17
C GLU A 365 -13.96 20.15 -18.12
N TYR A 366 -13.16 19.11 -17.93
CA TYR A 366 -13.67 17.76 -17.81
C TYR A 366 -14.51 17.60 -16.53
N ALA A 367 -14.06 18.11 -15.41
CA ALA A 367 -14.83 18.10 -14.18
C ALA A 367 -16.19 18.82 -14.35
N ALA A 368 -16.22 19.98 -15.03
CA ALA A 368 -17.46 20.71 -15.33
C ALA A 368 -18.40 19.93 -16.25
N GLU A 369 -17.87 19.25 -17.26
CA GLU A 369 -18.63 18.36 -18.15
C GLU A 369 -19.27 17.21 -17.35
N ARG A 370 -18.48 16.53 -16.53
CA ARG A 370 -18.92 15.36 -15.75
C ARG A 370 -19.95 15.72 -14.67
N ARG A 371 -19.82 16.91 -14.03
CA ARG A 371 -20.80 17.39 -13.02
C ARG A 371 -22.21 17.51 -13.57
N ARG A 372 -22.39 17.83 -14.86
CA ARG A 372 -23.72 17.92 -15.50
C ARG A 372 -24.49 16.60 -15.50
N LEU A 373 -23.81 15.48 -15.25
CA LEU A 373 -24.45 14.16 -15.16
C LEU A 373 -25.01 13.87 -13.77
N ILE A 374 -24.71 14.72 -12.78
CA ILE A 374 -25.17 14.55 -11.40
C ILE A 374 -26.54 15.18 -11.26
N ASP A 375 -27.56 14.36 -11.08
CA ASP A 375 -28.88 14.79 -10.61
C ASP A 375 -28.81 14.89 -9.09
N GLN A 376 -29.20 16.04 -8.51
CA GLN A 376 -29.10 16.27 -7.07
C GLN A 376 -30.24 15.63 -6.27
N GLU A 377 -31.29 15.15 -6.92
CA GLU A 377 -32.45 14.53 -6.29
C GLU A 377 -32.50 13.01 -6.50
N GLN A 378 -31.89 12.52 -7.59
CA GLN A 378 -31.96 11.11 -7.97
C GLN A 378 -30.57 10.46 -8.14
N ALA A 379 -30.33 9.38 -7.40
CA ALA A 379 -29.10 8.58 -7.52
C ALA A 379 -29.05 7.80 -8.84
N CYS A 380 -27.90 7.82 -9.51
CA CYS A 380 -27.65 7.00 -10.69
C CYS A 380 -26.98 5.68 -10.30
N ASN A 381 -27.54 4.55 -10.79
CA ASN A 381 -26.98 3.22 -10.56
C ASN A 381 -26.09 2.70 -11.71
N GLU A 382 -25.93 3.50 -12.77
CA GLU A 382 -25.13 3.12 -13.92
C GLU A 382 -23.67 3.55 -13.75
N LEU A 383 -22.75 2.72 -14.25
CA LEU A 383 -21.36 3.09 -14.41
C LEU A 383 -21.24 3.98 -15.66
N ARG A 384 -20.90 5.26 -15.48
CA ARG A 384 -20.86 6.28 -16.52
C ARG A 384 -19.45 6.82 -16.74
N PRO A 385 -18.52 6.05 -17.35
CA PRO A 385 -17.20 6.56 -17.67
C PRO A 385 -17.33 7.69 -18.71
N GLY A 386 -16.43 8.68 -18.64
CA GLY A 386 -16.36 9.72 -19.65
C GLY A 386 -15.81 9.19 -20.97
N SER A 387 -16.14 9.84 -22.07
CA SER A 387 -15.64 9.49 -23.40
C SER A 387 -14.41 10.34 -23.71
N ILE A 388 -13.23 9.72 -23.58
CA ILE A 388 -11.94 10.28 -23.99
C ILE A 388 -11.35 9.25 -24.94
N ALA A 389 -11.13 9.60 -26.21
CA ALA A 389 -10.65 8.64 -27.22
C ALA A 389 -9.23 8.11 -26.89
N PRO A 390 -8.87 6.86 -27.27
CA PRO A 390 -9.71 5.85 -27.92
C PRO A 390 -10.62 5.14 -26.91
N GLU A 391 -11.73 4.59 -27.43
CA GLU A 391 -12.71 3.87 -26.61
C GLU A 391 -12.15 2.50 -26.17
N ALA A 392 -11.77 2.37 -24.92
CA ALA A 392 -11.60 1.06 -24.29
C ALA A 392 -12.98 0.59 -23.77
N VAL A 393 -13.39 -0.62 -24.09
CA VAL A 393 -14.64 -1.22 -23.65
C VAL A 393 -14.30 -2.47 -22.84
N GLY A 394 -14.65 -2.51 -21.58
CA GLY A 394 -14.56 -3.71 -20.75
C GLY A 394 -15.15 -3.46 -19.37
N THR A 395 -16.05 -4.32 -18.94
CA THR A 395 -16.48 -4.41 -17.54
C THR A 395 -15.78 -5.62 -16.94
N ALA A 396 -14.78 -5.39 -16.07
CA ALA A 396 -14.14 -6.49 -15.40
C ALA A 396 -15.01 -7.02 -14.25
N ALA A 397 -15.13 -8.35 -14.15
CA ALA A 397 -15.59 -8.99 -12.93
C ALA A 397 -14.42 -9.01 -11.92
N TRP A 398 -14.73 -8.71 -10.65
CA TRP A 398 -13.73 -8.70 -9.58
C TRP A 398 -14.02 -9.80 -8.57
N PRO A 399 -12.98 -10.52 -8.09
CA PRO A 399 -13.18 -11.46 -6.99
C PRO A 399 -13.55 -10.69 -5.71
N VAL A 400 -14.35 -11.31 -4.86
CA VAL A 400 -14.57 -10.80 -3.50
C VAL A 400 -13.27 -10.98 -2.73
N VAL A 401 -12.62 -9.87 -2.41
CA VAL A 401 -11.35 -9.86 -1.70
C VAL A 401 -11.59 -9.54 -0.23
N THR A 402 -11.19 -10.45 0.65
CA THR A 402 -11.09 -10.20 2.09
C THR A 402 -9.63 -9.90 2.40
N GLY A 403 -9.21 -8.67 2.23
CA GLY A 403 -7.87 -8.19 2.57
C GLY A 403 -7.96 -6.99 3.50
N ASP A 404 -6.85 -6.64 4.09
CA ASP A 404 -6.69 -5.44 4.89
C ASP A 404 -5.46 -4.67 4.43
N THR A 405 -5.26 -3.48 4.96
CA THR A 405 -4.18 -2.56 4.60
C THR A 405 -3.80 -1.80 5.85
N THR A 406 -2.57 -1.34 5.93
CA THR A 406 -2.14 -0.45 7.00
C THR A 406 -1.51 0.82 6.42
N HIS A 407 -1.22 1.78 7.28
CA HIS A 407 -0.67 3.06 6.88
C HIS A 407 0.37 3.55 7.88
N VAL A 408 1.31 4.36 7.40
CA VAL A 408 2.29 5.06 8.21
C VAL A 408 2.55 6.44 7.63
N ASP A 409 2.50 7.45 8.51
CA ASP A 409 2.88 8.82 8.23
C ASP A 409 3.99 9.25 9.19
N ALA A 410 4.92 10.05 8.71
CA ALA A 410 5.93 10.69 9.54
C ALA A 410 6.17 12.13 9.06
N VAL A 411 6.42 13.01 10.02
CA VAL A 411 6.89 14.37 9.77
C VAL A 411 8.08 14.63 10.70
N ASP A 412 9.15 15.21 10.17
CA ASP A 412 10.31 15.57 10.98
C ASP A 412 10.34 17.07 11.29
N ARG A 413 11.29 17.48 12.15
CA ARG A 413 11.48 18.89 12.56
C ARG A 413 11.93 19.81 11.42
N TRP A 414 12.36 19.26 10.28
CA TRP A 414 12.79 20.04 9.12
C TRP A 414 11.66 20.25 8.11
N GLY A 415 10.47 19.66 8.38
CA GLY A 415 9.28 19.73 7.53
C GLY A 415 9.25 18.71 6.40
N ASN A 416 10.13 17.70 6.39
CA ASN A 416 9.96 16.59 5.47
C ASN A 416 8.75 15.75 5.90
N LEU A 417 7.99 15.28 4.89
CA LEU A 417 6.82 14.44 5.09
C LEU A 417 7.05 13.08 4.43
N PHE A 418 6.52 12.06 5.05
CA PHE A 418 6.52 10.70 4.55
C PHE A 418 5.14 10.09 4.74
N ALA A 419 4.56 9.52 3.69
CA ALA A 419 3.29 8.82 3.74
C ALA A 419 3.40 7.51 2.94
N ALA A 420 3.12 6.37 3.57
CA ALA A 420 3.19 5.07 2.93
C ALA A 420 2.01 4.18 3.30
N THR A 421 1.56 3.38 2.33
CA THR A 421 0.43 2.48 2.50
C THR A 421 0.86 1.03 2.19
N PRO A 422 1.56 0.35 3.13
CA PRO A 422 1.96 -1.05 2.94
C PRO A 422 0.75 -1.99 2.97
N SER A 423 0.77 -3.00 2.08
CA SER A 423 -0.29 -4.01 1.94
C SER A 423 0.27 -5.24 1.22
N GLY A 424 -0.60 -6.24 0.97
CA GLY A 424 -0.18 -7.49 0.36
C GLY A 424 0.70 -8.33 1.27
N GLY A 425 0.97 -9.59 0.91
CA GLY A 425 1.77 -10.49 1.73
C GLY A 425 1.20 -10.68 3.14
N TRP A 426 -0.10 -10.50 3.33
CA TRP A 426 -0.77 -10.76 4.61
C TRP A 426 -1.03 -12.24 4.81
N ILE A 427 -1.28 -12.63 6.06
CA ILE A 427 -1.42 -14.05 6.45
C ILE A 427 -2.45 -14.88 5.66
N GLY A 428 -3.44 -14.21 5.07
CA GLY A 428 -4.48 -14.85 4.25
C GLY A 428 -4.21 -14.78 2.74
N SER A 429 -3.07 -14.22 2.29
CA SER A 429 -2.79 -14.08 0.86
C SER A 429 -2.30 -15.38 0.23
N SER A 430 -1.31 -16.02 0.82
CA SER A 430 -0.76 -17.29 0.36
C SER A 430 -0.20 -18.07 1.55
N PRO A 431 0.12 -19.38 1.39
CA PRO A 431 0.85 -20.08 2.44
C PRO A 431 2.18 -19.37 2.72
N VAL A 432 2.55 -19.29 4.00
CA VAL A 432 3.86 -18.78 4.42
C VAL A 432 4.94 -19.62 3.78
N VAL A 433 5.91 -18.99 3.15
CA VAL A 433 7.08 -19.67 2.60
C VAL A 433 7.88 -20.30 3.72
N GLU A 434 8.03 -21.63 3.68
CA GLU A 434 8.67 -22.41 4.73
C GLU A 434 10.09 -21.91 4.99
N GLY A 435 10.39 -21.61 6.25
CA GLY A 435 11.68 -21.10 6.70
C GLY A 435 11.97 -19.62 6.41
N LEU A 436 11.16 -18.93 5.61
CA LEU A 436 11.28 -17.48 5.40
C LEU A 436 10.39 -16.66 6.34
N GLY A 437 9.30 -17.24 6.84
CA GLY A 437 8.43 -16.60 7.82
C GLY A 437 7.46 -15.56 7.26
N PHE A 438 7.28 -15.46 5.94
CA PHE A 438 6.32 -14.55 5.30
C PHE A 438 5.66 -15.19 4.08
N PRO A 439 4.40 -14.82 3.77
CA PRO A 439 3.70 -15.22 2.56
C PRO A 439 3.99 -14.27 1.41
N LEU A 440 3.74 -14.72 0.17
CA LEU A 440 3.80 -13.87 -1.02
C LEU A 440 2.52 -13.06 -1.19
N GLY A 441 2.64 -11.84 -1.71
CA GLY A 441 1.53 -10.94 -1.96
C GLY A 441 0.76 -11.32 -3.22
N THR A 442 -0.57 -11.37 -3.15
CA THR A 442 -1.48 -11.84 -4.19
C THR A 442 -2.16 -10.72 -4.98
N ARG A 443 -1.47 -9.58 -5.16
CA ARG A 443 -2.04 -8.42 -5.86
C ARG A 443 -2.40 -8.69 -7.32
N GLY A 444 -1.93 -9.79 -7.92
CA GLY A 444 -2.31 -10.24 -9.25
C GLY A 444 -3.82 -10.44 -9.43
N GLN A 445 -4.54 -10.73 -8.35
CA GLN A 445 -6.02 -10.78 -8.33
C GLN A 445 -6.71 -9.51 -8.86
N MET A 446 -5.99 -8.38 -8.88
CA MET A 446 -6.52 -7.10 -9.39
C MET A 446 -6.45 -6.99 -10.92
N PHE A 447 -5.76 -7.87 -11.60
CA PHE A 447 -5.74 -7.87 -13.06
C PHE A 447 -7.04 -8.36 -13.68
N SER A 448 -7.34 -7.85 -14.86
CA SER A 448 -8.38 -8.39 -15.75
C SER A 448 -7.78 -9.43 -16.69
N LEU A 449 -8.54 -10.47 -16.99
CA LEU A 449 -8.24 -11.41 -18.08
C LEU A 449 -8.85 -10.97 -19.43
N ASP A 450 -9.57 -9.84 -19.47
CA ASP A 450 -10.00 -9.19 -20.71
C ASP A 450 -8.81 -8.41 -21.30
N PRO A 451 -8.31 -8.77 -22.50
CA PRO A 451 -7.14 -8.14 -23.10
C PRO A 451 -7.35 -6.66 -23.45
N GLU A 452 -8.60 -6.21 -23.64
CA GLU A 452 -8.93 -4.82 -23.95
C GLU A 452 -8.99 -3.91 -22.71
N HIS A 453 -8.96 -4.50 -21.52
CA HIS A 453 -9.02 -3.74 -20.27
C HIS A 453 -7.68 -3.03 -19.98
N PRO A 454 -7.63 -1.74 -19.55
CA PRO A 454 -6.38 -1.05 -19.27
C PRO A 454 -5.54 -1.73 -18.17
N ASN A 455 -6.19 -2.47 -17.27
CA ASN A 455 -5.55 -3.30 -16.26
C ASN A 455 -5.52 -4.80 -16.66
N ALA A 456 -5.50 -5.12 -17.96
CA ALA A 456 -5.32 -6.49 -18.45
C ALA A 456 -4.01 -7.08 -17.96
N LEU A 457 -3.99 -8.37 -17.61
CA LEU A 457 -2.78 -9.08 -17.21
C LEU A 457 -1.77 -9.11 -18.36
N ALA A 458 -0.54 -8.75 -18.05
CA ALA A 458 0.60 -8.93 -18.94
C ALA A 458 1.88 -9.20 -18.11
N PRO A 459 2.86 -9.93 -18.68
CA PRO A 459 4.16 -10.13 -18.06
C PRO A 459 4.84 -8.82 -17.67
N ARG A 460 5.41 -8.75 -16.48
CA ARG A 460 6.11 -7.56 -15.93
C ARG A 460 5.25 -6.30 -15.80
N LYS A 461 3.94 -6.41 -15.98
CA LYS A 461 2.98 -5.34 -15.71
C LYS A 461 2.65 -5.29 -14.22
N ARG A 462 2.46 -4.09 -13.69
CA ARG A 462 1.97 -3.87 -12.34
C ARG A 462 0.46 -3.90 -12.34
N PRO A 463 -0.17 -4.66 -11.44
CA PRO A 463 -1.62 -4.57 -11.26
C PRO A 463 -1.98 -3.20 -10.69
N ARG A 464 -3.09 -2.63 -11.15
CA ARG A 464 -3.65 -1.42 -10.56
C ARG A 464 -4.02 -1.68 -9.09
N THR A 465 -3.41 -0.92 -8.20
CA THR A 465 -3.63 -1.09 -6.75
C THR A 465 -4.66 -0.11 -6.18
N THR A 466 -5.29 -0.51 -5.08
CA THR A 466 -6.17 0.36 -4.29
C THR A 466 -5.41 1.23 -3.28
N LEU A 467 -4.11 1.00 -3.12
CA LEU A 467 -3.27 1.69 -2.15
C LEU A 467 -3.03 3.14 -2.56
N SER A 468 -3.21 4.07 -1.63
CA SER A 468 -3.34 5.47 -1.99
C SER A 468 -2.86 6.43 -0.88
N PRO A 469 -1.54 6.47 -0.59
CA PRO A 469 -0.99 7.49 0.29
C PRO A 469 -1.31 8.89 -0.23
N SER A 470 -1.32 9.90 0.64
CA SER A 470 -1.69 11.27 0.32
C SER A 470 -0.75 12.26 0.98
N LEU A 471 -0.45 13.37 0.29
CA LEU A 471 0.13 14.58 0.88
C LEU A 471 -0.71 15.79 0.46
N ALA A 472 -0.77 16.79 1.34
CA ALA A 472 -1.49 18.04 1.08
C ALA A 472 -0.77 19.23 1.76
#